data_014317b48d3d446f2315bd7617613a4a
#
_entry.id   014317b48d3d446f2315bd7617613a4a
#
_cell.length_a   1.000
_cell.length_b   1.000
_cell.length_c   1.000
_cell.angle_alpha   90.00
_cell.angle_beta   90.00
_cell.angle_gamma   90.00
#
_symmetry.space_group_name_H-M   'P 1'
#
loop_
_entity.id
_entity.type
_entity.pdbx_description
1 polymer ?
#
loop_
_entity_poly.entity_id
_entity_poly.type
_entity_poly.pdbx_seq_one_letter_code
_entity_poly.pdbx_strand_id
1 'polypeptide(L)'
;MTAPKKIFYFSGIPALVLMVALIFFVFNPLGLGPEPETVLPSGFFANPAQDLSELELLVDGKEAFNEILAAIDSAESSIYIQTYIWKDDSTGQAVVAKLKAAADRGVRVTVSKDMLGTFFELGDMIKGKPSPVFTQAGLKGYKNIQVDTDLFADTDHSKFYIFDERSVIFGGMNIADEYHLQWHDYMVLLRGKFWAEAFTNKVLKDLPWPSSFPLVLTVNNSKETEIRTATIEIIENATESVVIEHAYFSDDKVIEAVKKAAARGVRVEIILPKVPDTHLYANQATINRLLDSESGKVPKILLYPHMSHAKVIMTDGRIVAIGSANLTPRSMLTSKEITLFVHGISTSPFIRELQAQLKADIALSEEVVKPFKLGPLGKVAAVLGKYVW
;
A
#
# COMPACT_ATOMS: atom_id res chain seq x y z
N MET A 1 -21.60 -15.81 -53.52
CA MET A 1 -20.86 -14.75 -52.85
C MET A 1 -21.59 -14.37 -51.58
N THR A 2 -21.19 -14.98 -50.48
CA THR A 2 -21.78 -14.74 -49.14
C THR A 2 -20.80 -13.89 -48.34
N ALA A 3 -21.28 -12.68 -47.91
CA ALA A 3 -20.50 -11.77 -47.08
C ALA A 3 -20.26 -12.38 -45.68
N PRO A 4 -19.07 -12.16 -45.08
CA PRO A 4 -18.79 -12.67 -43.74
C PRO A 4 -19.55 -11.87 -42.69
N LYS A 5 -20.29 -12.56 -41.81
CA LYS A 5 -20.89 -12.02 -40.60
C LYS A 5 -19.79 -11.53 -39.68
N LYS A 6 -19.60 -10.21 -39.56
CA LYS A 6 -18.82 -9.60 -38.47
C LYS A 6 -19.63 -9.80 -37.20
N ILE A 7 -19.14 -10.68 -36.32
CA ILE A 7 -19.70 -10.95 -35.01
C ILE A 7 -19.32 -9.82 -34.10
N PHE A 8 -20.31 -9.13 -33.58
CA PHE A 8 -20.22 -8.14 -32.50
C PHE A 8 -19.88 -8.85 -31.18
N TYR A 9 -18.60 -8.93 -30.81
CA TYR A 9 -18.17 -9.43 -29.50
C TYR A 9 -17.66 -8.32 -28.56
N PHE A 10 -17.97 -7.04 -28.81
CA PHE A 10 -17.39 -5.94 -28.03
C PHE A 10 -18.35 -5.23 -27.07
N SER A 11 -19.62 -5.62 -26.97
CA SER A 11 -20.60 -4.90 -26.14
C SER A 11 -20.88 -5.53 -24.76
N GLY A 12 -20.42 -6.74 -24.48
CA GLY A 12 -20.69 -7.44 -23.21
C GLY A 12 -19.64 -7.21 -22.12
N ILE A 13 -18.40 -7.00 -22.48
CA ILE A 13 -17.27 -6.91 -21.51
C ILE A 13 -17.36 -5.63 -20.65
N PRO A 14 -17.60 -4.42 -21.21
CA PRO A 14 -17.78 -3.25 -20.38
C PRO A 14 -19.01 -3.32 -19.47
N ALA A 15 -20.09 -3.94 -19.91
CA ALA A 15 -21.30 -4.13 -19.11
C ALA A 15 -21.07 -5.15 -17.98
N LEU A 16 -20.32 -6.20 -18.22
CA LEU A 16 -19.95 -7.19 -17.20
C LEU A 16 -18.99 -6.58 -16.16
N VAL A 17 -18.00 -5.80 -16.59
CA VAL A 17 -17.10 -5.08 -15.70
C VAL A 17 -17.85 -4.04 -14.87
N LEU A 18 -18.80 -3.31 -15.49
CA LEU A 18 -19.63 -2.34 -14.78
C LEU A 18 -20.60 -3.05 -13.82
N MET A 19 -21.15 -4.18 -14.17
CA MET A 19 -22.04 -4.97 -13.33
C MET A 19 -21.28 -5.61 -12.16
N VAL A 20 -20.07 -6.12 -12.38
CA VAL A 20 -19.18 -6.62 -11.33
C VAL A 20 -18.76 -5.48 -10.40
N ALA A 21 -18.37 -4.32 -10.93
CA ALA A 21 -18.05 -3.14 -10.14
C ALA A 21 -19.27 -2.65 -9.33
N LEU A 22 -20.48 -2.67 -9.90
CA LEU A 22 -21.73 -2.31 -9.22
C LEU A 22 -22.09 -3.33 -8.11
N ILE A 23 -21.90 -4.63 -8.38
CA ILE A 23 -22.10 -5.68 -7.39
C ILE A 23 -21.14 -5.51 -6.23
N PHE A 24 -19.86 -5.21 -6.48
CA PHE A 24 -18.90 -4.92 -5.44
C PHE A 24 -19.23 -3.64 -4.67
N PHE A 25 -19.70 -2.60 -5.34
CA PHE A 25 -20.12 -1.35 -4.71
C PHE A 25 -21.36 -1.54 -3.81
N VAL A 26 -22.28 -2.43 -4.20
CA VAL A 26 -23.53 -2.71 -3.46
C VAL A 26 -23.32 -3.71 -2.31
N PHE A 27 -22.40 -4.67 -2.46
CA PHE A 27 -22.16 -5.72 -1.46
C PHE A 27 -20.96 -5.47 -0.54
N ASN A 28 -20.18 -4.40 -0.78
CA ASN A 28 -19.15 -3.97 0.16
C ASN A 28 -19.59 -2.60 0.75
N PRO A 29 -20.42 -2.61 1.80
CA PRO A 29 -20.95 -1.39 2.37
C PRO A 29 -19.80 -0.50 2.84
N LEU A 30 -19.80 0.74 2.34
CA LEU A 30 -18.96 1.82 2.84
C LEU A 30 -19.21 1.96 4.35
N GLY A 31 -18.22 1.71 5.15
CA GLY A 31 -18.31 1.96 6.58
C GLY A 31 -17.92 0.75 7.40
N LEU A 32 -16.67 0.58 7.54
CA LEU A 32 -16.06 -0.16 8.63
C LEU A 32 -16.25 0.66 9.90
N GLY A 33 -15.75 0.22 11.01
CA GLY A 33 -15.97 0.83 12.32
C GLY A 33 -15.86 2.36 12.37
N PRO A 34 -16.22 2.99 13.48
CA PRO A 34 -16.14 4.43 13.65
C PRO A 34 -14.70 4.89 13.54
N GLU A 35 -14.49 6.05 12.91
CA GLU A 35 -13.19 6.71 12.98
C GLU A 35 -12.95 7.21 14.41
N PRO A 36 -11.83 6.87 15.04
CA PRO A 36 -11.47 7.42 16.33
C PRO A 36 -11.12 8.91 16.22
N GLU A 37 -11.31 9.67 17.28
CA GLU A 37 -10.91 11.08 17.33
C GLU A 37 -9.38 11.25 17.37
N THR A 38 -8.69 10.30 18.00
CA THR A 38 -7.23 10.26 18.08
C THR A 38 -6.75 8.81 18.09
N VAL A 39 -5.58 8.58 17.51
CA VAL A 39 -4.96 7.25 17.40
C VAL A 39 -3.55 7.25 17.99
N LEU A 40 -2.76 8.30 17.69
CA LEU A 40 -1.40 8.35 18.15
C LEU A 40 -1.35 8.70 19.65
N PRO A 41 -0.59 7.94 20.48
CA PRO A 41 -0.50 8.21 21.91
C PRO A 41 -0.04 9.64 22.18
N SER A 42 -0.52 10.24 23.26
CA SER A 42 -0.20 11.63 23.63
C SER A 42 1.30 11.93 23.73
N GLY A 43 2.12 10.92 24.02
CA GLY A 43 3.57 11.03 24.05
C GLY A 43 4.28 10.86 22.71
N PHE A 44 3.57 10.45 21.65
CA PHE A 44 4.16 10.13 20.35
C PHE A 44 4.97 11.29 19.77
N PHE A 45 4.41 12.49 19.76
CA PHE A 45 5.06 13.67 19.19
C PHE A 45 6.19 14.25 20.07
N ALA A 46 6.18 13.93 21.37
CA ALA A 46 7.15 14.46 22.34
C ALA A 46 8.38 13.55 22.54
N ASN A 47 8.26 12.25 22.28
CA ASN A 47 9.25 11.25 22.67
C ASN A 47 9.73 10.44 21.46
N PRO A 48 10.69 10.95 20.66
CA PRO A 48 11.25 10.21 19.54
C PRO A 48 12.02 8.98 20.01
N ALA A 49 11.94 7.90 19.24
CA ALA A 49 12.80 6.73 19.44
C ALA A 49 14.27 7.12 19.30
N GLN A 50 15.06 6.77 20.30
CA GLN A 50 16.51 6.95 20.26
C GLN A 50 17.19 5.84 19.43
N ASP A 51 16.61 4.66 19.43
CA ASP A 51 17.06 3.49 18.69
C ASP A 51 15.90 2.93 17.84
N LEU A 52 16.19 2.68 16.58
CA LEU A 52 15.30 2.04 15.59
C LEU A 52 16.06 0.93 14.86
N SER A 53 17.03 0.29 15.53
CA SER A 53 17.88 -0.78 14.95
C SER A 53 17.08 -2.01 14.52
N GLU A 54 15.88 -2.20 15.07
CA GLU A 54 14.97 -3.25 14.64
C GLU A 54 14.28 -2.96 13.30
N LEU A 55 14.29 -1.70 12.84
CA LEU A 55 13.72 -1.30 11.56
C LEU A 55 14.79 -1.18 10.49
N GLU A 56 14.54 -1.80 9.36
CA GLU A 56 15.33 -1.68 8.14
C GLU A 56 14.41 -1.27 6.99
N LEU A 57 14.82 -0.26 6.22
CA LEU A 57 14.12 0.18 5.03
C LEU A 57 14.59 -0.70 3.86
N LEU A 58 13.65 -1.22 3.09
CA LEU A 58 13.93 -1.94 1.86
C LEU A 58 13.38 -1.12 0.69
N VAL A 59 14.30 -0.58 -0.12
CA VAL A 59 13.96 0.27 -1.25
C VAL A 59 13.92 -0.57 -2.52
N ASP A 60 12.85 -0.44 -3.26
CA ASP A 60 12.58 -1.16 -4.49
C ASP A 60 12.49 -2.69 -4.36
N GLY A 61 11.88 -3.29 -5.35
CA GLY A 61 11.60 -4.72 -5.32
C GLY A 61 12.84 -5.60 -5.29
N LYS A 62 13.94 -5.16 -5.91
CA LYS A 62 15.18 -5.95 -5.91
C LYS A 62 15.70 -6.21 -4.50
N GLU A 63 15.71 -5.19 -3.66
CA GLU A 63 16.15 -5.32 -2.27
C GLU A 63 15.12 -6.11 -1.45
N ALA A 64 13.84 -5.72 -1.55
CA ALA A 64 12.76 -6.36 -0.82
C ALA A 64 12.61 -7.86 -1.13
N PHE A 65 12.62 -8.26 -2.40
CA PHE A 65 12.49 -9.67 -2.76
C PHE A 65 13.73 -10.49 -2.48
N ASN A 66 14.95 -9.90 -2.53
CA ASN A 66 16.14 -10.57 -2.06
C ASN A 66 16.01 -10.94 -0.57
N GLU A 67 15.56 -10.01 0.26
CA GLU A 67 15.36 -10.27 1.69
C GLU A 67 14.22 -11.27 1.95
N ILE A 68 13.07 -11.13 1.26
CA ILE A 68 11.95 -12.07 1.36
C ILE A 68 12.39 -13.50 1.01
N LEU A 69 13.09 -13.68 -0.11
CA LEU A 69 13.53 -15.01 -0.56
C LEU A 69 14.60 -15.61 0.39
N ALA A 70 15.51 -14.78 0.90
CA ALA A 70 16.50 -15.19 1.91
C ALA A 70 15.82 -15.57 3.23
N ALA A 71 14.81 -14.81 3.67
CA ALA A 71 14.04 -15.13 4.87
C ALA A 71 13.24 -16.44 4.73
N ILE A 72 12.67 -16.73 3.55
CA ILE A 72 12.03 -18.03 3.26
C ILE A 72 13.06 -19.17 3.33
N ASP A 73 14.25 -18.98 2.77
CA ASP A 73 15.30 -20.00 2.80
C ASP A 73 15.80 -20.29 4.22
N SER A 74 15.87 -19.27 5.06
CA SER A 74 16.37 -19.39 6.44
C SER A 74 15.31 -19.78 7.47
N ALA A 75 14.03 -19.74 7.11
CA ALA A 75 12.94 -20.09 8.03
C ALA A 75 13.05 -21.55 8.52
N GLU A 76 12.88 -21.73 9.84
CA GLU A 76 13.04 -23.01 10.54
C GLU A 76 11.70 -23.60 11.03
N SER A 77 10.70 -22.78 11.32
CA SER A 77 9.46 -23.23 11.99
C SER A 77 8.19 -22.81 11.29
N SER A 78 8.07 -21.55 10.86
CA SER A 78 6.84 -21.04 10.29
C SER A 78 7.03 -19.85 9.35
N ILE A 79 6.20 -19.81 8.31
CA ILE A 79 6.07 -18.68 7.39
C ILE A 79 4.58 -18.35 7.25
N TYR A 80 4.23 -17.08 7.43
CA TYR A 80 2.90 -16.55 7.10
C TYR A 80 3.03 -15.47 6.04
N ILE A 81 2.24 -15.55 4.98
CA ILE A 81 2.20 -14.57 3.89
C ILE A 81 0.77 -14.07 3.72
N GLN A 82 0.60 -12.75 3.73
CA GLN A 82 -0.59 -12.06 3.26
C GLN A 82 -0.25 -11.24 2.03
N THR A 83 -1.02 -11.36 0.96
CA THR A 83 -0.84 -10.53 -0.25
C THR A 83 -2.17 -10.30 -0.97
N TYR A 84 -2.27 -9.16 -1.67
CA TYR A 84 -3.43 -8.82 -2.47
C TYR A 84 -3.33 -9.38 -3.89
N ILE A 85 -2.19 -9.22 -4.56
CA ILE A 85 -1.91 -9.75 -5.89
C ILE A 85 -0.74 -10.74 -5.83
N TRP A 86 -0.85 -11.85 -6.54
CA TRP A 86 0.23 -12.82 -6.74
C TRP A 86 0.15 -13.37 -8.15
N LYS A 87 1.02 -12.89 -9.06
CA LYS A 87 1.01 -13.29 -10.46
C LYS A 87 1.83 -14.56 -10.74
N ASP A 88 1.47 -15.26 -11.82
CA ASP A 88 2.21 -16.43 -12.33
C ASP A 88 3.33 -16.00 -13.28
N ASP A 89 4.18 -15.12 -12.79
CA ASP A 89 5.37 -14.62 -13.47
C ASP A 89 6.65 -15.14 -12.80
N SER A 90 7.81 -14.64 -13.22
CA SER A 90 9.09 -15.14 -12.70
C SER A 90 9.23 -14.95 -11.19
N THR A 91 8.75 -13.84 -10.65
CA THR A 91 8.76 -13.55 -9.22
C THR A 91 7.80 -14.46 -8.47
N GLY A 92 6.57 -14.58 -8.94
CA GLY A 92 5.56 -15.44 -8.34
C GLY A 92 5.98 -16.91 -8.29
N GLN A 93 6.56 -17.41 -9.38
CA GLN A 93 7.07 -18.78 -9.46
C GLN A 93 8.28 -19.02 -8.54
N ALA A 94 9.20 -18.05 -8.44
CA ALA A 94 10.33 -18.14 -7.52
C ALA A 94 9.88 -18.25 -6.06
N VAL A 95 8.89 -17.45 -5.64
CA VAL A 95 8.33 -17.54 -4.29
C VAL A 95 7.66 -18.90 -4.06
N VAL A 96 6.86 -19.42 -5.02
CA VAL A 96 6.26 -20.77 -4.93
C VAL A 96 7.32 -21.83 -4.72
N ALA A 97 8.39 -21.82 -5.51
CA ALA A 97 9.46 -22.81 -5.42
C ALA A 97 10.15 -22.78 -4.04
N LYS A 98 10.44 -21.59 -3.52
CA LYS A 98 11.04 -21.39 -2.20
C LYS A 98 10.14 -21.86 -1.05
N LEU A 99 8.83 -21.58 -1.12
CA LEU A 99 7.88 -22.04 -0.11
C LEU A 99 7.73 -23.56 -0.09
N LYS A 100 7.73 -24.22 -1.25
CA LYS A 100 7.76 -25.68 -1.31
C LYS A 100 9.04 -26.25 -0.68
N ALA A 101 10.19 -25.67 -0.99
CA ALA A 101 11.45 -26.09 -0.39
C ALA A 101 11.46 -25.89 1.14
N ALA A 102 10.90 -24.77 1.65
CA ALA A 102 10.72 -24.56 3.08
C ALA A 102 9.79 -25.62 3.71
N ALA A 103 8.65 -25.89 3.06
CA ALA A 103 7.71 -26.94 3.51
C ALA A 103 8.33 -28.34 3.50
N ASP A 104 9.23 -28.64 2.55
CA ASP A 104 10.00 -29.88 2.50
C ASP A 104 10.98 -30.03 3.66
N ARG A 105 11.53 -28.90 4.16
CA ARG A 105 12.33 -28.86 5.40
C ARG A 105 11.49 -29.05 6.68
N GLY A 106 10.16 -29.03 6.59
CA GLY A 106 9.24 -29.18 7.72
C GLY A 106 8.68 -27.86 8.25
N VAL A 107 8.97 -26.73 7.59
CA VAL A 107 8.42 -25.41 7.92
C VAL A 107 6.91 -25.38 7.65
N ARG A 108 6.13 -24.86 8.58
CA ARG A 108 4.69 -24.64 8.38
C ARG A 108 4.48 -23.35 7.60
N VAL A 109 3.84 -23.44 6.46
CA VAL A 109 3.58 -22.29 5.59
C VAL A 109 2.08 -22.01 5.56
N THR A 110 1.68 -20.78 5.85
CA THR A 110 0.33 -20.27 5.66
C THR A 110 0.36 -19.14 4.64
N VAL A 111 -0.45 -19.26 3.61
CA VAL A 111 -0.63 -18.22 2.59
C VAL A 111 -2.07 -17.75 2.64
N SER A 112 -2.26 -16.47 2.87
CA SER A 112 -3.55 -15.79 2.76
C SER A 112 -3.51 -14.86 1.57
N LYS A 113 -4.48 -14.99 0.67
CA LYS A 113 -4.59 -14.15 -0.53
C LYS A 113 -6.00 -13.64 -0.70
N ASP A 114 -6.10 -12.34 -0.98
CA ASP A 114 -7.37 -11.69 -1.27
C ASP A 114 -7.95 -12.16 -2.62
N MET A 115 -9.26 -12.45 -2.62
CA MET A 115 -9.96 -12.89 -3.83
C MET A 115 -10.19 -11.79 -4.84
N LEU A 116 -10.37 -10.53 -4.40
CA LEU A 116 -10.52 -9.40 -5.32
C LEU A 116 -9.23 -9.15 -6.09
N GLY A 117 -8.08 -9.26 -5.44
CA GLY A 117 -6.78 -9.21 -6.11
C GLY A 117 -6.69 -10.22 -7.26
N THR A 118 -7.32 -11.39 -7.11
CA THR A 118 -7.39 -12.41 -8.16
C THR A 118 -8.18 -11.96 -9.40
N PHE A 119 -9.22 -11.13 -9.25
CA PHE A 119 -9.95 -10.60 -10.41
C PHE A 119 -9.12 -9.63 -11.26
N PHE A 120 -8.18 -8.91 -10.68
CA PHE A 120 -7.25 -8.07 -11.44
C PHE A 120 -6.31 -8.92 -12.31
N GLU A 121 -5.96 -10.09 -11.83
CA GLU A 121 -5.15 -11.07 -12.55
C GLU A 121 -5.90 -11.67 -13.76
N LEU A 122 -7.24 -11.77 -13.73
CA LEU A 122 -8.06 -12.22 -14.86
C LEU A 122 -7.91 -11.31 -16.09
N GLY A 123 -7.61 -10.03 -15.93
CA GLY A 123 -7.31 -9.12 -17.03
C GLY A 123 -6.11 -9.56 -17.86
N ASP A 124 -5.16 -10.24 -17.28
CA ASP A 124 -4.00 -10.80 -17.96
C ASP A 124 -4.32 -12.07 -18.76
N MET A 125 -5.30 -12.87 -18.31
CA MET A 125 -5.84 -14.00 -19.10
C MET A 125 -6.46 -13.54 -20.43
N ILE A 126 -7.24 -12.47 -20.39
CA ILE A 126 -7.89 -11.92 -21.60
C ILE A 126 -6.82 -11.47 -22.61
N LYS A 127 -5.64 -11.08 -22.14
CA LYS A 127 -4.47 -10.71 -22.97
C LYS A 127 -3.63 -11.90 -23.40
N GLY A 128 -4.06 -13.15 -23.12
CA GLY A 128 -3.35 -14.38 -23.51
C GLY A 128 -2.13 -14.71 -22.65
N LYS A 129 -1.97 -14.05 -21.49
CA LYS A 129 -0.95 -14.44 -20.51
C LYS A 129 -1.46 -15.60 -19.67
N PRO A 130 -0.58 -16.50 -19.17
CA PRO A 130 -0.99 -17.55 -18.24
C PRO A 130 -1.69 -16.90 -17.03
N SER A 131 -2.87 -17.41 -16.71
CA SER A 131 -3.60 -16.85 -15.57
C SER A 131 -3.16 -17.45 -14.27
N PRO A 132 -2.95 -16.62 -13.30
CA PRO A 132 -2.52 -16.99 -11.97
C PRO A 132 -3.65 -17.33 -11.01
N VAL A 133 -4.90 -17.31 -11.42
CA VAL A 133 -6.04 -17.74 -10.56
C VAL A 133 -5.70 -19.02 -9.78
N PHE A 134 -4.64 -19.69 -10.21
CA PHE A 134 -4.15 -20.95 -9.69
C PHE A 134 -2.64 -21.03 -9.44
N THR A 135 -1.86 -19.94 -9.39
CA THR A 135 -0.46 -20.03 -8.93
C THR A 135 -0.42 -20.65 -7.54
N GLN A 136 -1.42 -20.32 -6.73
CA GLN A 136 -1.69 -20.98 -5.47
C GLN A 136 -2.18 -22.44 -5.62
N ALA A 137 -2.75 -22.83 -6.78
CA ALA A 137 -3.11 -24.22 -6.99
C ALA A 137 -1.89 -25.14 -6.92
N GLY A 138 -0.71 -24.63 -7.27
CA GLY A 138 0.55 -25.35 -7.07
C GLY A 138 0.97 -25.49 -5.61
N LEU A 139 0.44 -24.67 -4.68
CA LEU A 139 0.67 -24.75 -3.25
C LEU A 139 -0.46 -25.49 -2.52
N LYS A 140 -1.68 -25.41 -3.02
CA LYS A 140 -2.85 -26.02 -2.40
C LYS A 140 -2.71 -27.56 -2.39
N GLY A 141 -2.78 -28.12 -1.20
CA GLY A 141 -2.59 -29.56 -1.01
C GLY A 141 -1.13 -30.03 -0.91
N TYR A 142 -0.17 -29.10 -0.99
CA TYR A 142 1.23 -29.42 -0.71
C TYR A 142 1.42 -29.64 0.81
N LYS A 143 2.24 -30.64 1.19
CA LYS A 143 2.48 -30.93 2.61
C LYS A 143 2.99 -29.67 3.33
N ASN A 144 2.57 -29.48 4.59
CA ASN A 144 2.93 -28.34 5.43
C ASN A 144 2.57 -26.95 4.86
N ILE A 145 1.77 -26.86 3.78
CA ILE A 145 1.29 -25.61 3.23
C ILE A 145 -0.23 -25.53 3.36
N GLN A 146 -0.71 -24.49 4.04
CA GLN A 146 -2.11 -24.09 4.07
C GLN A 146 -2.29 -22.86 3.18
N VAL A 147 -3.32 -22.88 2.34
CA VAL A 147 -3.70 -21.74 1.51
C VAL A 147 -5.11 -21.33 1.88
N ASP A 148 -5.24 -20.13 2.46
CA ASP A 148 -6.51 -19.55 2.86
C ASP A 148 -6.96 -18.54 1.79
N THR A 149 -8.12 -18.80 1.21
CA THR A 149 -8.78 -17.91 0.26
C THR A 149 -10.20 -17.71 0.73
N ASP A 150 -10.49 -16.56 1.32
CA ASP A 150 -11.85 -16.22 1.72
C ASP A 150 -12.53 -15.42 0.61
N LEU A 151 -13.61 -15.98 0.07
CA LEU A 151 -14.43 -15.37 -0.98
C LEU A 151 -15.35 -14.25 -0.47
N PHE A 152 -15.59 -14.21 0.83
CA PHE A 152 -16.61 -13.36 1.44
C PHE A 152 -16.04 -12.42 2.52
N ALA A 153 -14.72 -12.44 2.71
CA ALA A 153 -14.06 -11.52 3.62
C ALA A 153 -14.01 -10.09 3.05
N ASP A 154 -13.85 -9.13 3.95
CA ASP A 154 -13.50 -7.76 3.57
C ASP A 154 -12.22 -7.74 2.73
N THR A 155 -12.15 -6.82 1.76
CA THR A 155 -10.95 -6.68 0.93
C THR A 155 -9.71 -6.49 1.79
N ASP A 156 -8.78 -7.44 1.74
CA ASP A 156 -7.50 -7.35 2.44
C ASP A 156 -6.39 -6.89 1.49
N HIS A 157 -6.13 -5.57 1.53
CA HIS A 157 -5.11 -4.95 0.70
C HIS A 157 -3.75 -4.84 1.42
N SER A 158 -3.59 -5.44 2.59
CA SER A 158 -2.30 -5.52 3.28
C SER A 158 -1.33 -6.49 2.60
N LYS A 159 -0.04 -6.25 2.72
CA LYS A 159 1.03 -7.10 2.19
C LYS A 159 2.08 -7.25 3.29
N PHE A 160 2.22 -8.47 3.80
CA PHE A 160 3.21 -8.76 4.82
C PHE A 160 3.63 -10.24 4.86
N TYR A 161 4.79 -10.46 5.42
CA TYR A 161 5.43 -11.76 5.60
C TYR A 161 5.91 -11.87 7.03
N ILE A 162 5.57 -12.95 7.73
CA ILE A 162 6.04 -13.23 9.10
C ILE A 162 6.89 -14.51 9.06
N PHE A 163 8.11 -14.44 9.59
CA PHE A 163 9.03 -15.55 9.59
C PHE A 163 9.37 -15.94 11.04
N ASP A 164 9.10 -17.20 11.40
CA ASP A 164 9.44 -17.84 12.69
C ASP A 164 8.96 -17.07 13.93
N GLU A 165 7.97 -16.17 13.78
CA GLU A 165 7.57 -15.21 14.82
C GLU A 165 8.74 -14.36 15.34
N ARG A 166 9.74 -14.10 14.50
CA ARG A 166 10.98 -13.36 14.84
C ARG A 166 11.21 -12.14 13.97
N SER A 167 10.66 -12.10 12.76
CA SER A 167 10.75 -10.96 11.88
C SER A 167 9.51 -10.82 11.01
N VAL A 168 9.25 -9.59 10.57
CA VAL A 168 8.14 -9.24 9.68
C VAL A 168 8.68 -8.36 8.57
N ILE A 169 8.32 -8.66 7.32
CA ILE A 169 8.49 -7.76 6.18
C ILE A 169 7.11 -7.30 5.74
N PHE A 170 6.87 -6.00 5.63
CA PHE A 170 5.57 -5.47 5.21
C PHE A 170 5.71 -4.14 4.45
N GLY A 171 4.69 -3.77 3.66
CA GLY A 171 4.69 -2.51 2.90
C GLY A 171 3.75 -2.51 1.72
N GLY A 172 4.15 -1.87 0.61
CA GLY A 172 3.32 -1.67 -0.58
C GLY A 172 3.34 -2.81 -1.58
N MET A 173 4.39 -3.65 -1.64
CA MET A 173 4.67 -4.55 -2.76
C MET A 173 3.85 -5.83 -2.74
N ASN A 174 3.21 -6.12 -3.86
CA ASN A 174 2.61 -7.43 -4.15
C ASN A 174 3.65 -8.40 -4.75
N ILE A 175 3.28 -9.66 -4.96
CA ILE A 175 4.16 -10.69 -5.54
C ILE A 175 3.94 -10.72 -7.05
N ALA A 176 4.73 -9.92 -7.80
CA ALA A 176 4.74 -9.91 -9.25
C ALA A 176 5.98 -9.19 -9.79
N ASP A 177 6.32 -9.44 -11.06
CA ASP A 177 7.52 -8.89 -11.72
C ASP A 177 7.53 -7.37 -11.77
N GLU A 178 6.38 -6.72 -11.92
CA GLU A 178 6.32 -5.26 -11.91
C GLU A 178 6.76 -4.66 -10.57
N TYR A 179 6.39 -5.24 -9.44
CA TYR A 179 6.81 -4.78 -8.10
C TYR A 179 8.28 -5.13 -7.82
N HIS A 180 8.74 -6.28 -8.30
CA HIS A 180 10.11 -6.75 -8.08
C HIS A 180 11.12 -6.02 -8.96
N LEU A 181 10.80 -5.77 -10.23
CA LEU A 181 11.79 -5.43 -11.24
C LEU A 181 11.64 -4.04 -11.88
N GLN A 182 10.49 -3.37 -11.68
CA GLN A 182 10.14 -2.20 -12.48
C GLN A 182 9.68 -0.99 -11.69
N TRP A 183 8.87 -1.19 -10.62
CA TRP A 183 8.23 -0.11 -9.90
C TRP A 183 9.05 0.35 -8.71
N HIS A 184 8.99 1.64 -8.43
CA HIS A 184 9.52 2.18 -7.20
C HIS A 184 8.50 1.98 -6.07
N ASP A 185 8.93 1.39 -4.96
CA ASP A 185 8.09 1.15 -3.77
C ASP A 185 8.98 0.84 -2.56
N TYR A 186 8.39 0.78 -1.39
CA TYR A 186 9.08 0.54 -0.13
C TYR A 186 8.48 -0.65 0.63
N MET A 187 9.36 -1.39 1.30
CA MET A 187 8.99 -2.34 2.34
C MET A 187 9.78 -2.01 3.62
N VAL A 188 9.29 -2.49 4.74
CA VAL A 188 9.95 -2.39 6.04
C VAL A 188 10.21 -3.79 6.55
N LEU A 189 11.44 -4.05 6.96
CA LEU A 189 11.78 -5.23 7.75
C LEU A 189 11.82 -4.82 9.23
N LEU A 190 10.99 -5.47 10.02
CA LEU A 190 10.90 -5.33 11.47
C LEU A 190 11.45 -6.58 12.13
N ARG A 191 12.56 -6.46 12.84
CA ARG A 191 13.27 -7.57 13.47
C ARG A 191 12.95 -7.68 14.96
N GLY A 192 13.03 -8.88 15.48
CA GLY A 192 12.90 -9.17 16.90
C GLY A 192 11.58 -9.84 17.27
N LYS A 193 11.66 -10.85 18.12
CA LYS A 193 10.51 -11.66 18.54
C LYS A 193 9.39 -10.80 19.14
N PHE A 194 9.73 -9.84 19.99
CA PHE A 194 8.74 -8.95 20.62
C PHE A 194 7.90 -8.20 19.57
N TRP A 195 8.57 -7.63 18.55
CA TRP A 195 7.89 -6.87 17.51
C TRP A 195 7.09 -7.76 16.55
N ALA A 196 7.61 -8.95 16.21
CA ALA A 196 6.90 -9.90 15.38
C ALA A 196 5.64 -10.44 16.08
N GLU A 197 5.72 -10.70 17.39
CA GLU A 197 4.55 -11.06 18.21
C GLU A 197 3.55 -9.90 18.32
N ALA A 198 4.01 -8.67 18.55
CA ALA A 198 3.15 -7.49 18.59
C ALA A 198 2.43 -7.27 17.26
N PHE A 199 3.15 -7.38 16.13
CA PHE A 199 2.57 -7.30 14.78
C PHE A 199 1.52 -8.39 14.56
N THR A 200 1.86 -9.64 14.84
CA THR A 200 0.94 -10.79 14.73
C THR A 200 -0.32 -10.60 15.58
N ASN A 201 -0.15 -10.12 16.80
CA ASN A 201 -1.26 -9.88 17.72
C ASN A 201 -2.18 -8.76 17.19
N LYS A 202 -1.62 -7.63 16.71
CA LYS A 202 -2.42 -6.51 16.16
C LYS A 202 -3.13 -6.92 14.88
N VAL A 203 -2.40 -7.51 13.91
CA VAL A 203 -2.91 -7.72 12.55
C VAL A 203 -3.77 -8.97 12.39
N LEU A 204 -3.41 -10.06 13.08
CA LEU A 204 -4.10 -11.36 12.92
C LEU A 204 -5.06 -11.69 14.06
N LYS A 205 -4.93 -11.06 15.23
CA LYS A 205 -5.72 -11.40 16.42
C LYS A 205 -6.53 -10.22 16.95
N ASP A 206 -6.49 -9.05 16.31
CA ASP A 206 -7.17 -7.81 16.74
C ASP A 206 -6.83 -7.41 18.20
N LEU A 207 -5.59 -7.67 18.65
CA LEU A 207 -5.13 -7.26 19.97
C LEU A 207 -4.46 -5.87 19.92
N PRO A 208 -4.48 -5.11 21.03
CA PRO A 208 -3.88 -3.78 21.05
C PRO A 208 -2.38 -3.80 20.73
N TRP A 209 -1.93 -2.79 19.99
CA TRP A 209 -0.50 -2.50 19.84
C TRP A 209 0.07 -1.98 21.17
N PRO A 210 1.32 -2.32 21.53
CA PRO A 210 1.94 -1.81 22.76
C PRO A 210 2.01 -0.27 22.76
N SER A 211 1.23 0.38 23.63
CA SER A 211 1.01 1.85 23.60
C SER A 211 2.16 2.70 24.13
N SER A 212 3.23 2.11 24.64
CA SER A 212 4.35 2.81 25.30
C SER A 212 5.54 3.12 24.39
N PHE A 213 5.43 2.83 23.10
CA PHE A 213 6.54 2.93 22.16
C PHE A 213 6.28 4.03 21.12
N PRO A 214 7.35 4.68 20.60
CA PRO A 214 7.27 5.65 19.51
C PRO A 214 7.00 5.02 18.14
N LEU A 215 6.78 3.70 18.09
CA LEU A 215 6.31 2.95 16.94
C LEU A 215 4.85 2.58 17.18
N VAL A 216 3.96 2.96 16.27
CA VAL A 216 2.53 2.67 16.34
C VAL A 216 2.09 1.99 15.05
N LEU A 217 1.76 0.71 15.11
CA LEU A 217 1.15 -0.01 13.99
C LEU A 217 -0.36 0.20 14.03
N THR A 218 -0.88 0.82 12.99
CA THR A 218 -2.32 1.02 12.79
C THR A 218 -2.86 0.03 11.78
N VAL A 219 -4.14 -0.32 11.94
CA VAL A 219 -4.84 -1.20 11.02
C VAL A 219 -6.19 -0.59 10.65
N ASN A 220 -6.63 -0.87 9.42
CA ASN A 220 -8.02 -0.77 9.06
C ASN A 220 -8.57 -2.17 8.89
N ASN A 221 -9.73 -2.44 9.45
CA ASN A 221 -10.48 -3.68 9.29
C ASN A 221 -11.97 -3.41 9.58
N SER A 222 -12.80 -4.44 9.68
CA SER A 222 -14.24 -4.29 9.96
C SER A 222 -14.57 -3.66 11.32
N LYS A 223 -13.60 -3.50 12.21
CA LYS A 223 -13.79 -2.95 13.57
C LYS A 223 -13.04 -1.64 13.79
N GLU A 224 -11.93 -1.43 13.10
CA GLU A 224 -10.99 -0.33 13.32
C GLU A 224 -10.68 0.41 12.02
N THR A 225 -10.67 1.74 12.07
CA THR A 225 -10.32 2.65 10.97
C THR A 225 -9.37 3.72 11.47
N GLU A 226 -8.14 3.30 11.83
CA GLU A 226 -7.16 4.13 12.52
C GLU A 226 -6.29 4.96 11.56
N ILE A 227 -6.01 4.43 10.34
CA ILE A 227 -4.94 4.94 9.48
C ILE A 227 -5.19 6.38 9.04
N ARG A 228 -6.44 6.72 8.66
CA ARG A 228 -6.74 8.09 8.21
C ARG A 228 -6.55 9.12 9.33
N THR A 229 -7.05 8.82 10.52
CA THR A 229 -6.92 9.71 11.68
C THR A 229 -5.45 9.91 12.03
N ALA A 230 -4.66 8.84 12.17
CA ALA A 230 -3.23 8.95 12.45
C ALA A 230 -2.46 9.70 11.35
N THR A 231 -2.83 9.50 10.07
CA THR A 231 -2.25 10.25 8.94
C THR A 231 -2.54 11.75 9.06
N ILE A 232 -3.76 12.13 9.40
CA ILE A 232 -4.14 13.53 9.60
C ILE A 232 -3.40 14.10 10.80
N GLU A 233 -3.30 13.37 11.91
CA GLU A 233 -2.58 13.80 13.11
C GLU A 233 -1.11 14.17 12.81
N ILE A 234 -0.36 13.36 12.06
CA ILE A 234 1.03 13.70 11.74
C ILE A 234 1.15 14.91 10.80
N ILE A 235 0.21 15.12 9.88
CA ILE A 235 0.19 16.27 8.98
C ILE A 235 -0.21 17.55 9.72
N GLU A 236 -1.18 17.49 10.63
CA GLU A 236 -1.65 18.63 11.40
C GLU A 236 -0.62 19.08 12.45
N ASN A 237 0.17 18.14 12.99
CA ASN A 237 1.26 18.45 13.94
C ASN A 237 2.57 18.85 13.26
N ALA A 238 2.68 18.77 11.93
CA ALA A 238 3.86 19.18 11.20
C ALA A 238 4.09 20.70 11.33
N THR A 239 5.34 21.09 11.61
CA THR A 239 5.77 22.48 11.83
C THR A 239 6.76 22.99 10.79
N GLU A 240 7.55 22.10 10.16
CA GLU A 240 8.62 22.46 9.23
C GLU A 240 8.33 21.94 7.81
N SER A 241 8.01 20.65 7.69
CA SER A 241 7.85 20.01 6.38
C SER A 241 6.92 18.81 6.39
N VAL A 242 6.27 18.59 5.26
CA VAL A 242 5.53 17.39 4.92
C VAL A 242 5.99 16.93 3.55
N VAL A 243 6.51 15.70 3.44
CA VAL A 243 6.81 15.02 2.17
C VAL A 243 5.89 13.83 2.05
N ILE A 244 5.15 13.76 0.96
CA ILE A 244 4.22 12.66 0.64
C ILE A 244 4.70 12.01 -0.65
N GLU A 245 4.98 10.71 -0.63
CA GLU A 245 5.15 9.93 -1.83
C GLU A 245 4.13 8.79 -1.86
N HIS A 246 3.18 8.88 -2.78
CA HIS A 246 2.08 7.93 -2.86
C HIS A 246 1.72 7.58 -4.31
N ALA A 247 1.33 6.32 -4.54
CA ALA A 247 0.79 5.89 -5.83
C ALA A 247 -0.52 6.60 -6.16
N TYR A 248 -1.43 6.67 -5.19
CA TYR A 248 -2.79 7.20 -5.37
C TYR A 248 -3.18 8.11 -4.22
N PHE A 249 -3.69 9.30 -4.57
CA PHE A 249 -4.09 10.30 -3.61
C PHE A 249 -5.43 10.94 -4.00
N SER A 250 -6.49 10.67 -3.23
CA SER A 250 -7.83 11.19 -3.50
C SER A 250 -8.73 11.32 -2.26
N ASP A 251 -8.23 11.02 -1.04
CA ASP A 251 -9.01 11.19 0.19
C ASP A 251 -9.20 12.67 0.54
N ASP A 252 -10.46 13.10 0.71
CA ASP A 252 -10.80 14.50 0.92
C ASP A 252 -10.25 15.07 2.24
N LYS A 253 -10.30 14.28 3.32
CA LYS A 253 -9.85 14.76 4.63
C LYS A 253 -8.32 14.93 4.66
N VAL A 254 -7.59 14.02 4.03
CA VAL A 254 -6.13 14.13 3.91
C VAL A 254 -5.75 15.31 3.01
N ILE A 255 -6.45 15.53 1.88
CA ILE A 255 -6.25 16.72 1.02
C ILE A 255 -6.43 18.00 1.83
N GLU A 256 -7.49 18.09 2.64
CA GLU A 256 -7.74 19.28 3.46
C GLU A 256 -6.68 19.48 4.55
N ALA A 257 -6.20 18.40 5.20
CA ALA A 257 -5.10 18.48 6.17
C ALA A 257 -3.81 19.02 5.51
N VAL A 258 -3.50 18.54 4.30
CA VAL A 258 -2.35 19.02 3.49
C VAL A 258 -2.50 20.50 3.13
N LYS A 259 -3.67 20.94 2.66
CA LYS A 259 -3.94 22.37 2.36
C LYS A 259 -3.79 23.24 3.60
N LYS A 260 -4.30 22.80 4.75
CA LYS A 260 -4.14 23.50 6.03
C LYS A 260 -2.66 23.59 6.44
N ALA A 261 -1.87 22.52 6.27
CA ALA A 261 -0.43 22.53 6.56
C ALA A 261 0.30 23.58 5.69
N ALA A 262 0.05 23.59 4.37
CA ALA A 262 0.60 24.57 3.46
C ALA A 262 0.18 26.02 3.84
N ALA A 263 -1.09 26.23 4.21
CA ALA A 263 -1.59 27.54 4.66
C ALA A 263 -0.89 28.03 5.93
N ARG A 264 -0.55 27.14 6.88
CA ARG A 264 0.28 27.45 8.06
C ARG A 264 1.71 27.85 7.71
N GLY A 265 2.17 27.59 6.47
CA GLY A 265 3.54 27.88 6.03
C GLY A 265 4.49 26.69 6.15
N VAL A 266 3.98 25.50 6.43
CA VAL A 266 4.74 24.24 6.37
C VAL A 266 5.13 24.00 4.91
N ARG A 267 6.39 23.61 4.67
CA ARG A 267 6.83 23.21 3.33
C ARG A 267 6.25 21.85 2.98
N VAL A 268 5.38 21.82 1.97
CA VAL A 268 4.72 20.59 1.55
C VAL A 268 5.18 20.20 0.16
N GLU A 269 5.72 18.99 0.01
CA GLU A 269 6.14 18.38 -1.26
C GLU A 269 5.40 17.06 -1.45
N ILE A 270 4.77 16.87 -2.63
CA ILE A 270 3.95 15.71 -2.94
C ILE A 270 4.46 15.07 -4.22
N ILE A 271 4.88 13.82 -4.14
CA ILE A 271 5.38 13.01 -5.25
C ILE A 271 4.30 12.00 -5.64
N LEU A 272 3.87 12.04 -6.89
CA LEU A 272 2.92 11.10 -7.48
C LEU A 272 3.52 10.53 -8.76
N PRO A 273 3.17 9.31 -9.20
CA PRO A 273 3.66 8.76 -10.45
C PRO A 273 3.15 9.57 -11.64
N LYS A 274 4.04 9.86 -12.60
CA LYS A 274 3.69 10.54 -13.85
C LYS A 274 2.77 9.66 -14.72
N VAL A 275 3.01 8.36 -14.69
CA VAL A 275 2.25 7.34 -15.42
C VAL A 275 1.86 6.23 -14.45
N PRO A 276 0.82 6.42 -13.63
CA PRO A 276 0.32 5.38 -12.75
C PRO A 276 -0.32 4.26 -13.58
N ASP A 277 -0.30 3.04 -13.05
CA ASP A 277 -0.99 1.87 -13.62
C ASP A 277 -2.53 2.05 -13.63
N THR A 278 -3.04 2.72 -12.59
CA THR A 278 -4.46 3.08 -12.43
C THR A 278 -4.58 4.51 -11.86
N HIS A 279 -5.77 5.01 -11.59
CA HIS A 279 -6.05 6.29 -10.88
C HIS A 279 -5.48 7.59 -11.54
N LEU A 280 -4.99 7.57 -12.76
CA LEU A 280 -4.41 8.76 -13.40
C LEU A 280 -5.29 10.01 -13.26
N TYR A 281 -6.59 9.90 -13.60
CA TYR A 281 -7.50 11.02 -13.54
C TYR A 281 -7.87 11.43 -12.11
N ALA A 282 -7.90 10.48 -11.16
CA ALA A 282 -8.11 10.78 -9.75
C ALA A 282 -6.93 11.57 -9.17
N ASN A 283 -5.68 11.15 -9.46
CA ASN A 283 -4.48 11.89 -9.09
C ASN A 283 -4.47 13.29 -9.72
N GLN A 284 -4.78 13.42 -11.01
CA GLN A 284 -4.85 14.73 -11.69
C GLN A 284 -5.92 15.66 -11.08
N ALA A 285 -7.08 15.11 -10.70
CA ALA A 285 -8.12 15.88 -10.02
C ALA A 285 -7.68 16.34 -8.63
N THR A 286 -6.97 15.50 -7.90
CA THR A 286 -6.37 15.85 -6.60
C THR A 286 -5.30 16.93 -6.74
N ILE A 287 -4.42 16.81 -7.74
CA ILE A 287 -3.41 17.85 -8.04
C ILE A 287 -4.10 19.19 -8.30
N ASN A 288 -5.14 19.21 -9.12
CA ASN A 288 -5.89 20.45 -9.42
C ASN A 288 -6.46 21.08 -8.13
N ARG A 289 -7.00 20.26 -7.22
CA ARG A 289 -7.54 20.74 -5.92
C ARG A 289 -6.45 21.26 -4.99
N LEU A 290 -5.27 20.65 -5.00
CA LEU A 290 -4.13 21.07 -4.18
C LEU A 290 -3.51 22.38 -4.70
N LEU A 291 -3.52 22.60 -6.02
CA LEU A 291 -3.07 23.84 -6.65
C LEU A 291 -4.11 24.99 -6.53
N ASP A 292 -5.35 24.66 -6.19
CA ASP A 292 -6.42 25.65 -5.94
C ASP A 292 -6.45 25.97 -4.43
N SER A 293 -5.79 27.05 -4.04
CA SER A 293 -5.67 27.49 -2.66
C SER A 293 -6.10 28.95 -2.46
N GLU A 294 -7.08 29.17 -1.59
CA GLU A 294 -7.53 30.50 -1.20
C GLU A 294 -6.44 31.30 -0.46
N SER A 295 -5.53 30.62 0.23
CA SER A 295 -4.42 31.25 0.96
C SER A 295 -3.28 31.72 0.06
N GLY A 296 -3.28 31.35 -1.22
CA GLY A 296 -2.16 31.58 -2.15
C GLY A 296 -0.91 30.73 -1.86
N LYS A 297 -0.93 29.91 -0.80
CA LYS A 297 0.14 28.95 -0.49
C LYS A 297 -0.31 27.58 -0.94
N VAL A 298 0.44 26.97 -1.85
CA VAL A 298 0.14 25.66 -2.43
C VAL A 298 1.30 24.69 -2.17
N PRO A 299 1.02 23.39 -2.05
CA PRO A 299 2.05 22.38 -2.04
C PRO A 299 2.86 22.39 -3.34
N LYS A 300 4.13 22.02 -3.26
CA LYS A 300 4.93 21.68 -4.43
C LYS A 300 4.55 20.29 -4.91
N ILE A 301 4.00 20.19 -6.11
CA ILE A 301 3.57 18.92 -6.71
C ILE A 301 4.63 18.41 -7.68
N LEU A 302 4.99 17.16 -7.56
CA LEU A 302 6.07 16.50 -8.25
C LEU A 302 5.57 15.22 -8.92
N LEU A 303 5.95 14.99 -10.18
CA LEU A 303 5.64 13.77 -10.92
C LEU A 303 6.90 12.93 -11.07
N TYR A 304 6.93 11.80 -10.38
CA TYR A 304 7.99 10.80 -10.53
C TYR A 304 7.96 10.19 -11.92
N PRO A 305 9.10 10.04 -12.62
CA PRO A 305 9.13 9.72 -14.06
C PRO A 305 8.53 8.35 -14.42
N HIS A 306 8.57 7.39 -13.50
CA HIS A 306 8.06 6.03 -13.65
C HIS A 306 6.85 5.77 -12.76
N MET A 307 6.42 4.50 -12.67
CA MET A 307 5.44 4.11 -11.65
C MET A 307 6.14 4.11 -10.28
N SER A 308 5.71 5.00 -9.39
CA SER A 308 5.96 4.89 -7.95
C SER A 308 4.70 4.31 -7.31
N HIS A 309 4.84 3.14 -6.69
CA HIS A 309 3.78 2.51 -5.92
C HIS A 309 3.96 2.74 -4.42
N ALA A 310 4.79 3.69 -4.04
CA ALA A 310 5.09 4.09 -2.66
C ALA A 310 3.84 4.47 -1.86
N LYS A 311 3.90 4.28 -0.56
CA LYS A 311 2.92 4.74 0.43
C LYS A 311 3.67 5.22 1.65
N VAL A 312 4.25 6.42 1.51
CA VAL A 312 5.12 7.03 2.50
C VAL A 312 4.74 8.47 2.74
N ILE A 313 4.68 8.86 4.00
CA ILE A 313 4.61 10.26 4.43
C ILE A 313 5.72 10.48 5.44
N MET A 314 6.47 11.59 5.30
CA MET A 314 7.43 12.03 6.28
C MET A 314 7.13 13.45 6.70
N THR A 315 7.00 13.71 8.02
CA THR A 315 6.82 15.04 8.56
C THR A 315 8.01 15.46 9.41
N ASP A 316 8.41 16.72 9.27
CA ASP A 316 9.54 17.36 9.99
C ASP A 316 10.85 16.53 9.93
N GLY A 317 11.00 15.72 8.87
CA GLY A 317 12.16 14.87 8.63
C GLY A 317 12.39 13.75 9.66
N ARG A 318 11.42 13.41 10.50
CA ARG A 318 11.59 12.45 11.61
C ARG A 318 10.37 11.61 11.95
N ILE A 319 9.18 12.05 11.58
CA ILE A 319 7.96 11.25 11.77
C ILE A 319 7.60 10.65 10.41
N VAL A 320 7.40 9.34 10.38
CA VAL A 320 7.15 8.56 9.17
C VAL A 320 5.85 7.79 9.30
N ALA A 321 5.03 7.80 8.25
CA ALA A 321 3.99 6.82 8.02
C ALA A 321 4.38 5.99 6.79
N ILE A 322 4.42 4.65 6.92
CA ILE A 322 4.80 3.73 5.85
C ILE A 322 4.02 2.42 5.94
N GLY A 323 3.50 1.93 4.83
CA GLY A 323 2.69 0.71 4.84
C GLY A 323 2.03 0.35 3.53
N SER A 324 0.84 -0.27 3.60
CA SER A 324 0.09 -0.71 2.43
C SER A 324 -0.98 0.28 1.96
N ALA A 325 -1.42 1.21 2.83
CA ALA A 325 -2.58 2.07 2.60
C ALA A 325 -2.31 3.19 1.60
N ASN A 326 -3.12 3.27 0.54
CA ASN A 326 -3.14 4.43 -0.34
C ASN A 326 -3.92 5.59 0.29
N LEU A 327 -3.66 6.83 -0.12
CA LEU A 327 -4.44 8.00 0.29
C LEU A 327 -5.76 8.09 -0.51
N THR A 328 -6.53 7.01 -0.53
CA THR A 328 -7.84 6.94 -1.20
C THR A 328 -8.94 6.65 -0.17
N PRO A 329 -10.20 7.06 -0.41
CA PRO A 329 -11.29 6.76 0.53
C PRO A 329 -11.43 5.28 0.83
N ARG A 330 -11.17 4.41 -0.16
CA ARG A 330 -11.25 2.96 0.01
C ARG A 330 -10.19 2.44 0.98
N SER A 331 -8.90 2.76 0.77
CA SER A 331 -7.83 2.35 1.68
C SER A 331 -7.97 2.95 3.07
N MET A 332 -8.48 4.19 3.13
CA MET A 332 -8.62 4.90 4.40
C MET A 332 -9.80 4.43 5.24
N LEU A 333 -10.83 3.78 4.64
CA LEU A 333 -12.09 3.49 5.34
C LEU A 333 -12.60 2.07 5.23
N THR A 334 -12.31 1.35 4.14
CA THR A 334 -13.04 0.11 3.84
C THR A 334 -12.18 -1.11 3.59
N SER A 335 -10.94 -0.94 3.12
CA SER A 335 -10.02 -2.07 2.94
C SER A 335 -9.27 -2.37 4.23
N LYS A 336 -8.95 -3.63 4.45
CA LYS A 336 -7.94 -4.00 5.44
C LYS A 336 -6.59 -3.49 4.94
N GLU A 337 -5.94 -2.71 5.76
CA GLU A 337 -4.66 -2.06 5.48
C GLU A 337 -3.83 -2.02 6.76
N ILE A 338 -2.54 -1.88 6.60
CA ILE A 338 -1.60 -1.66 7.69
C ILE A 338 -0.70 -0.46 7.38
N THR A 339 -0.44 0.35 8.41
CA THR A 339 0.53 1.46 8.33
C THR A 339 1.27 1.58 9.64
N LEU A 340 2.59 1.62 9.57
CA LEU A 340 3.46 1.88 10.71
C LEU A 340 3.74 3.39 10.80
N PHE A 341 3.48 3.96 11.95
CA PHE A 341 3.87 5.32 12.31
C PHE A 341 5.09 5.26 13.22
N VAL A 342 6.14 5.99 12.85
CA VAL A 342 7.43 6.02 13.54
C VAL A 342 7.81 7.46 13.83
N HIS A 343 8.14 7.76 15.09
CA HIS A 343 8.82 9.01 15.43
C HIS A 343 10.23 8.68 15.87
N GLY A 344 11.22 8.91 15.02
CA GLY A 344 12.63 8.68 15.28
C GLY A 344 13.44 9.96 15.37
N ILE A 345 14.67 9.84 15.86
CA ILE A 345 15.64 10.94 15.77
C ILE A 345 16.25 10.98 14.36
N SER A 346 16.62 12.19 13.90
CA SER A 346 17.16 12.38 12.55
C SER A 346 18.49 11.67 12.27
N THR A 347 19.17 11.19 13.30
CA THR A 347 20.42 10.42 13.20
C THR A 347 20.20 8.90 13.08
N SER A 348 18.97 8.40 13.30
CA SER A 348 18.64 7.00 13.11
C SER A 348 18.89 6.57 11.66
N PRO A 349 19.51 5.39 11.41
CA PRO A 349 19.75 4.89 10.06
C PRO A 349 18.47 4.84 9.22
N PHE A 350 17.39 4.27 9.74
CA PHE A 350 16.09 4.16 9.07
C PHE A 350 15.56 5.53 8.61
N ILE A 351 15.59 6.54 9.50
CA ILE A 351 15.12 7.89 9.17
C ILE A 351 16.02 8.55 8.12
N ARG A 352 17.35 8.45 8.27
CA ARG A 352 18.31 9.03 7.32
C ARG A 352 18.23 8.45 5.93
N GLU A 353 18.05 7.14 5.85
CA GLU A 353 17.95 6.42 4.59
C GLU A 353 16.69 6.83 3.84
N LEU A 354 15.54 6.85 4.52
CA LEU A 354 14.30 7.35 3.92
C LEU A 354 14.37 8.82 3.53
N GLN A 355 14.99 9.69 4.36
CA GLN A 355 15.23 11.09 3.97
C GLN A 355 16.07 11.20 2.71
N ALA A 356 17.14 10.41 2.61
CA ALA A 356 18.03 10.43 1.44
C ALA A 356 17.30 9.96 0.18
N GLN A 357 16.48 8.91 0.30
CA GLN A 357 15.70 8.38 -0.81
C GLN A 357 14.65 9.40 -1.27
N LEU A 358 13.80 9.91 -0.37
CA LEU A 358 12.80 10.92 -0.72
C LEU A 358 13.42 12.17 -1.36
N LYS A 359 14.61 12.58 -0.92
CA LYS A 359 15.35 13.67 -1.56
C LYS A 359 15.80 13.33 -2.99
N ALA A 360 16.22 12.10 -3.23
CA ALA A 360 16.57 11.62 -4.56
C ALA A 360 15.33 11.59 -5.48
N ASP A 361 14.19 11.13 -4.98
CA ASP A 361 12.94 11.05 -5.73
C ASP A 361 12.38 12.43 -6.07
N ILE A 362 12.47 13.38 -5.15
CA ILE A 362 12.18 14.80 -5.41
C ILE A 362 13.07 15.34 -6.53
N ALA A 363 14.37 15.01 -6.52
CA ALA A 363 15.32 15.50 -7.52
C ALA A 363 15.10 14.89 -8.91
N LEU A 364 14.57 13.68 -8.98
CA LEU A 364 14.22 12.99 -10.24
C LEU A 364 12.87 13.45 -10.81
N SER A 365 12.03 14.06 -9.99
CA SER A 365 10.65 14.37 -10.34
C SER A 365 10.49 15.71 -11.05
N GLU A 366 9.47 15.80 -11.92
CA GLU A 366 9.11 17.01 -12.66
C GLU A 366 8.03 17.79 -11.90
N GLU A 367 8.23 19.08 -11.69
CA GLU A 367 7.27 19.94 -10.99
C GLU A 367 6.05 20.30 -11.85
N VAL A 368 4.87 20.16 -11.27
CA VAL A 368 3.60 20.57 -11.86
C VAL A 368 3.23 21.96 -11.36
N VAL A 369 3.29 22.96 -12.26
CA VAL A 369 2.98 24.36 -11.95
C VAL A 369 1.61 24.81 -12.46
N LYS A 370 0.88 23.96 -13.21
CA LYS A 370 -0.40 24.29 -13.81
C LYS A 370 -1.40 23.15 -13.65
N PRO A 371 -2.68 23.45 -13.40
CA PRO A 371 -3.73 22.45 -13.34
C PRO A 371 -3.87 21.63 -14.65
N PHE A 372 -4.23 20.37 -14.52
CA PHE A 372 -4.56 19.50 -15.65
C PHE A 372 -5.92 19.83 -16.24
N LYS A 373 -6.03 19.83 -17.56
CA LYS A 373 -7.29 19.99 -18.27
C LYS A 373 -8.02 18.64 -18.34
N LEU A 374 -9.01 18.45 -17.46
CA LEU A 374 -9.85 17.25 -17.47
C LEU A 374 -11.07 17.47 -18.36
N GLY A 375 -11.17 16.72 -19.47
CA GLY A 375 -12.39 16.66 -20.27
C GLY A 375 -13.54 15.96 -19.52
N PRO A 376 -14.78 15.97 -20.09
CA PRO A 376 -15.94 15.35 -19.43
C PRO A 376 -15.71 13.89 -18.99
N LEU A 377 -15.14 13.07 -19.87
CA LEU A 377 -14.81 11.67 -19.58
C LEU A 377 -13.73 11.56 -18.49
N GLY A 378 -12.72 12.44 -18.51
CA GLY A 378 -11.68 12.47 -17.47
C GLY A 378 -12.24 12.83 -16.09
N LYS A 379 -13.22 13.71 -16.01
CA LYS A 379 -13.93 14.05 -14.76
C LYS A 379 -14.72 12.85 -14.22
N VAL A 380 -15.43 12.13 -15.08
CA VAL A 380 -16.16 10.90 -14.70
C VAL A 380 -15.16 9.85 -14.22
N ALA A 381 -14.06 9.62 -14.97
CA ALA A 381 -13.02 8.67 -14.60
C ALA A 381 -12.31 9.05 -13.27
N ALA A 382 -12.15 10.35 -12.97
CA ALA A 382 -11.62 10.82 -11.70
C ALA A 382 -12.54 10.44 -10.52
N VAL A 383 -13.85 10.63 -10.68
CA VAL A 383 -14.84 10.24 -9.65
C VAL A 383 -14.86 8.72 -9.46
N LEU A 384 -14.89 7.95 -10.55
CA LEU A 384 -14.86 6.50 -10.48
C LEU A 384 -13.56 6.01 -9.83
N GLY A 385 -12.41 6.53 -10.27
CA GLY A 385 -11.10 6.17 -9.67
C GLY A 385 -10.98 6.52 -8.20
N LYS A 386 -11.72 7.53 -7.71
CA LYS A 386 -11.73 7.89 -6.29
C LYS A 386 -12.41 6.83 -5.41
N TYR A 387 -13.46 6.16 -5.89
CA TYR A 387 -14.34 5.33 -5.07
C TYR A 387 -14.33 3.83 -5.43
N VAL A 388 -13.93 3.48 -6.64
CA VAL A 388 -14.05 2.09 -7.14
C VAL A 388 -12.80 1.26 -6.83
N TRP A 389 -11.66 1.89 -6.65
CA TRP A 389 -10.37 1.20 -6.44
C TRP A 389 -9.73 1.49 -5.10
#